data_4a37ed8c6eaaa3e95a11c52e87b1e82a
#
_entry.id   4a37ed8c6eaaa3e95a11c52e87b1e82a
#
_cell.length_a   1.000
_cell.length_b   1.000
_cell.length_c   1.000
_cell.angle_alpha   90.00
_cell.angle_beta   90.00
_cell.angle_gamma   90.00
#
_symmetry.space_group_name_H-M   'P 1'
#
loop_
_entity.id
_entity.type
_entity.pdbx_description
1 polymer ?
#
loop_
_entity_poly.entity_id
_entity_poly.type
_entity_poly.pdbx_seq_one_letter_code
_entity_poly.pdbx_strand_id
1 'polypeptide(L)'
;MQNCTCSNIYESKILRESLGETLRPGGFSLTERAVKFTSLKKDDVVLDIGSGMGDTVNYLMENYGLNAIGLDPSDILISESNKKYPDIKVLKGVGENLPLEDKSLDGVFAECTLSLMDDLDMVLEECMRTLKKDGYFVITDVYARRPEYLNELNHIKFKSCLRGMLNLENLVLKLKSKGFSVLVSEDQTECLRQLTVKLIFKFGSMGIFWNKISGCSGNTEEFKEILSRCKVGYFLIVCKKD
;
A
#
# COMPACT_ATOMS: atom_id res chain seq x y z
N MET A 1 21.14 -24.03 12.19
CA MET A 1 19.90 -23.22 12.04
C MET A 1 20.34 -21.88 11.53
N GLN A 2 20.17 -21.62 10.23
CA GLN A 2 20.45 -20.30 9.67
C GLN A 2 19.37 -19.34 10.18
N ASN A 3 19.78 -18.32 10.92
CA ASN A 3 18.93 -17.20 11.28
C ASN A 3 18.49 -16.52 9.97
N CYS A 4 17.29 -16.83 9.50
CA CYS A 4 16.67 -16.11 8.43
C CYS A 4 16.28 -14.72 8.98
N THR A 5 17.15 -13.74 8.82
CA THR A 5 16.77 -12.33 8.94
C THR A 5 15.88 -12.07 7.75
N CYS A 6 14.55 -12.15 7.94
CA CYS A 6 13.59 -11.78 6.93
C CYS A 6 13.75 -10.28 6.67
N SER A 7 14.62 -9.95 5.70
CA SER A 7 14.75 -8.60 5.17
C SER A 7 13.40 -8.19 4.59
N ASN A 8 13.07 -6.91 4.73
CA ASN A 8 11.89 -6.33 4.11
C ASN A 8 11.93 -6.63 2.60
N ILE A 9 10.97 -7.41 2.09
CA ILE A 9 10.96 -7.82 0.68
C ILE A 9 10.92 -6.64 -0.28
N TYR A 10 10.37 -5.50 0.15
CA TYR A 10 10.28 -4.26 -0.65
C TYR A 10 11.62 -3.55 -0.81
N GLU A 11 12.62 -3.86 0.03
CA GLU A 11 14.01 -3.41 -0.13
C GLU A 11 14.79 -4.25 -1.15
N SER A 12 14.19 -5.36 -1.63
CA SER A 12 14.84 -6.22 -2.64
C SER A 12 15.00 -5.50 -3.98
N LYS A 13 16.24 -5.38 -4.43
CA LYS A 13 16.55 -4.84 -5.76
C LYS A 13 15.86 -5.62 -6.88
N ILE A 14 15.76 -6.94 -6.72
CA ILE A 14 15.08 -7.82 -7.69
C ILE A 14 13.60 -7.44 -7.82
N LEU A 15 12.92 -7.16 -6.70
CA LEU A 15 11.51 -6.76 -6.70
C LEU A 15 11.35 -5.42 -7.43
N ARG A 16 12.15 -4.42 -7.06
CA ARG A 16 12.09 -3.07 -7.64
C ARG A 16 12.34 -3.06 -9.15
N GLU A 17 13.38 -3.74 -9.63
CA GLU A 17 13.71 -3.86 -11.05
C GLU A 17 12.68 -4.70 -11.82
N SER A 18 11.84 -5.46 -11.12
CA SER A 18 10.91 -6.39 -11.75
C SER A 18 9.56 -5.79 -12.09
N LEU A 19 9.11 -4.80 -11.35
CA LEU A 19 7.74 -4.29 -11.41
C LEU A 19 7.60 -2.97 -12.18
N GLY A 20 8.72 -2.38 -12.64
CA GLY A 20 8.72 -1.11 -13.37
C GLY A 20 8.58 0.10 -12.42
N GLU A 21 7.81 1.12 -12.84
CA GLU A 21 7.71 2.40 -12.12
C GLU A 21 7.00 2.29 -10.77
N THR A 22 6.12 1.30 -10.58
CA THR A 22 5.37 1.13 -9.33
C THR A 22 5.35 -0.34 -8.90
N LEU A 23 5.44 -0.57 -7.56
CA LEU A 23 5.42 -1.92 -6.97
C LEU A 23 4.00 -2.44 -6.68
N ARG A 24 2.96 -1.82 -7.20
CA ARG A 24 1.57 -2.16 -6.88
C ARG A 24 0.73 -2.48 -8.11
N PRO A 25 -0.36 -3.26 -7.95
CA PRO A 25 -1.35 -3.47 -9.01
C PRO A 25 -1.95 -2.15 -9.51
N GLY A 26 -2.14 -2.05 -10.82
CA GLY A 26 -2.75 -0.88 -11.47
C GLY A 26 -1.87 0.35 -11.57
N GLY A 27 -0.76 0.43 -10.82
CA GLY A 27 0.17 1.56 -10.90
C GLY A 27 -0.52 2.91 -10.81
N PHE A 28 -0.05 3.87 -11.59
CA PHE A 28 -0.62 5.23 -11.60
C PHE A 28 -2.04 5.32 -12.15
N SER A 29 -2.51 4.36 -12.95
CA SER A 29 -3.89 4.40 -13.45
C SER A 29 -4.93 4.32 -12.33
N LEU A 30 -4.62 3.66 -11.21
CA LEU A 30 -5.50 3.66 -10.03
C LEU A 30 -5.37 4.94 -9.22
N THR A 31 -4.19 5.53 -9.13
CA THR A 31 -3.99 6.86 -8.53
C THR A 31 -4.80 7.92 -9.28
N GLU A 32 -4.70 7.94 -10.61
CA GLU A 32 -5.50 8.83 -11.48
C GLU A 32 -7.00 8.64 -11.28
N ARG A 33 -7.43 7.36 -11.23
CA ARG A 33 -8.82 7.03 -11.00
C ARG A 33 -9.29 7.56 -9.63
N ALA A 34 -8.50 7.36 -8.59
CA ALA A 34 -8.80 7.82 -7.25
C ALA A 34 -8.91 9.35 -7.18
N VAL A 35 -7.96 10.07 -7.75
CA VAL A 35 -7.94 11.54 -7.76
C VAL A 35 -9.20 12.12 -8.43
N LYS A 36 -9.76 11.46 -9.45
CA LYS A 36 -11.02 11.88 -10.10
C LYS A 36 -12.24 11.89 -9.17
N PHE A 37 -12.19 11.15 -8.06
CA PHE A 37 -13.24 11.15 -7.04
C PHE A 37 -12.97 12.11 -5.88
N THR A 38 -11.89 12.86 -5.96
CA THR A 38 -11.54 13.90 -4.99
C THR A 38 -11.77 15.29 -5.62
N SER A 39 -11.77 16.31 -4.76
CA SER A 39 -11.71 17.70 -5.20
C SER A 39 -10.34 18.32 -4.89
N LEU A 40 -9.30 17.49 -4.84
CA LEU A 40 -7.93 17.95 -4.66
C LEU A 40 -7.52 18.84 -5.84
N LYS A 41 -6.85 19.94 -5.53
CA LYS A 41 -6.44 20.96 -6.48
C LYS A 41 -4.98 21.32 -6.28
N LYS A 42 -4.41 22.02 -7.22
CA LYS A 42 -3.05 22.52 -7.14
C LYS A 42 -2.78 23.19 -5.78
N ASP A 43 -1.58 22.94 -5.25
CA ASP A 43 -1.05 23.42 -3.96
C ASP A 43 -1.69 22.77 -2.70
N ASP A 44 -2.71 21.88 -2.84
CA ASP A 44 -3.20 21.08 -1.72
C ASP A 44 -2.09 20.17 -1.19
N VAL A 45 -2.06 19.98 0.14
CA VAL A 45 -1.04 19.19 0.81
C VAL A 45 -1.51 17.76 1.00
N VAL A 46 -0.75 16.80 0.48
CA VAL A 46 -1.10 15.38 0.58
C VAL A 46 0.06 14.55 1.12
N LEU A 47 -0.29 13.46 1.81
CA LEU A 47 0.66 12.48 2.34
C LEU A 47 0.49 11.15 1.61
N ASP A 48 1.60 10.52 1.21
CA ASP A 48 1.64 9.13 0.75
C ASP A 48 2.28 8.24 1.83
N ILE A 49 1.48 7.40 2.48
CA ILE A 49 1.91 6.48 3.55
C ILE A 49 2.46 5.20 2.92
N GLY A 50 3.69 4.82 3.28
CA GLY A 50 4.42 3.72 2.66
C GLY A 50 4.88 4.08 1.26
N SER A 51 5.39 5.30 1.08
CA SER A 51 5.74 5.89 -0.21
C SER A 51 6.88 5.17 -0.94
N GLY A 52 7.62 4.30 -0.27
CA GLY A 52 8.73 3.56 -0.86
C GLY A 52 9.77 4.50 -1.49
N MET A 53 9.98 4.36 -2.80
CA MET A 53 10.90 5.22 -3.56
C MET A 53 10.30 6.56 -4.01
N GLY A 54 9.10 6.92 -3.52
CA GLY A 54 8.49 8.22 -3.80
C GLY A 54 7.83 8.37 -5.16
N ASP A 55 7.58 7.27 -5.87
CA ASP A 55 7.02 7.33 -7.22
C ASP A 55 5.64 7.97 -7.26
N THR A 56 4.75 7.65 -6.31
CA THR A 56 3.43 8.29 -6.18
C THR A 56 3.56 9.76 -5.80
N VAL A 57 4.46 10.09 -4.88
CA VAL A 57 4.71 11.47 -4.45
C VAL A 57 5.09 12.34 -5.65
N ASN A 58 6.13 11.91 -6.42
CA ASN A 58 6.55 12.60 -7.62
C ASN A 58 5.42 12.71 -8.65
N TYR A 59 4.68 11.62 -8.85
CA TYR A 59 3.57 11.59 -9.80
C TYR A 59 2.47 12.61 -9.44
N LEU A 60 2.09 12.72 -8.17
CA LEU A 60 1.08 13.67 -7.70
C LEU A 60 1.58 15.13 -7.83
N MET A 61 2.87 15.39 -7.58
CA MET A 61 3.44 16.71 -7.77
C MET A 61 3.46 17.12 -9.23
N GLU A 62 3.97 16.27 -10.13
CA GLU A 62 4.13 16.61 -11.54
C GLU A 62 2.80 16.71 -12.29
N ASN A 63 1.85 15.82 -12.03
CA ASN A 63 0.63 15.73 -12.85
C ASN A 63 -0.55 16.50 -12.28
N TYR A 64 -0.55 16.80 -10.97
CA TYR A 64 -1.65 17.51 -10.31
C TYR A 64 -1.22 18.80 -9.60
N GLY A 65 0.09 19.06 -9.52
CA GLY A 65 0.63 20.23 -8.83
C GLY A 65 0.36 20.23 -7.32
N LEU A 66 0.19 19.03 -6.73
CA LEU A 66 -0.03 18.87 -5.30
C LEU A 66 1.29 19.05 -4.53
N ASN A 67 1.22 19.53 -3.30
CA ASN A 67 2.34 19.52 -2.35
C ASN A 67 2.38 18.15 -1.68
N ALA A 68 2.94 17.15 -2.36
CA ALA A 68 2.95 15.78 -1.88
C ALA A 68 4.19 15.49 -1.00
N ILE A 69 3.97 14.77 0.10
CA ILE A 69 4.99 14.33 1.05
C ILE A 69 4.90 12.81 1.16
N GLY A 70 6.04 12.11 1.11
CA GLY A 70 6.11 10.69 1.38
C GLY A 70 6.38 10.39 2.86
N LEU A 71 5.94 9.22 3.31
CA LEU A 71 6.31 8.63 4.61
C LEU A 71 6.67 7.17 4.41
N ASP A 72 7.85 6.76 4.86
CA ASP A 72 8.29 5.36 4.78
C ASP A 72 9.19 5.00 5.99
N PRO A 73 9.13 3.78 6.55
CA PRO A 73 10.01 3.36 7.64
C PRO A 73 11.42 2.96 7.18
N SER A 74 11.64 2.70 5.88
CA SER A 74 12.90 2.15 5.35
C SER A 74 13.90 3.24 4.98
N ASP A 75 15.02 3.31 5.70
CA ASP A 75 16.14 4.19 5.33
C ASP A 75 16.69 3.91 3.92
N ILE A 76 16.63 2.66 3.49
CA ILE A 76 17.09 2.24 2.16
C ILE A 76 16.18 2.85 1.08
N LEU A 77 14.85 2.70 1.22
CA LEU A 77 13.90 3.22 0.25
C LEU A 77 13.91 4.76 0.22
N ILE A 78 14.00 5.41 1.37
CA ILE A 78 14.14 6.87 1.47
C ILE A 78 15.43 7.34 0.77
N SER A 79 16.56 6.66 0.99
CA SER A 79 17.81 7.00 0.32
C SER A 79 17.72 6.84 -1.20
N GLU A 80 17.07 5.79 -1.68
CA GLU A 80 16.85 5.57 -3.12
C GLU A 80 15.86 6.60 -3.70
N SER A 81 14.83 6.97 -2.95
CA SER A 81 13.90 8.04 -3.29
C SER A 81 14.61 9.37 -3.51
N ASN A 82 15.44 9.79 -2.55
CA ASN A 82 16.20 11.05 -2.61
C ASN A 82 17.18 11.09 -3.79
N LYS A 83 17.71 9.93 -4.22
CA LYS A 83 18.57 9.84 -5.40
C LYS A 83 17.76 9.95 -6.70
N LYS A 84 16.58 9.31 -6.73
CA LYS A 84 15.71 9.26 -7.91
C LYS A 84 14.98 10.58 -8.14
N TYR A 85 14.51 11.19 -7.06
CA TYR A 85 13.71 12.40 -7.05
C TYR A 85 14.25 13.40 -6.01
N PRO A 86 15.26 14.22 -6.35
CA PRO A 86 15.88 15.13 -5.37
C PRO A 86 14.94 16.21 -4.79
N ASP A 87 13.87 16.52 -5.51
CA ASP A 87 12.93 17.60 -5.16
C ASP A 87 11.75 17.14 -4.31
N ILE A 88 11.57 15.84 -4.09
CA ILE A 88 10.50 15.35 -3.23
C ILE A 88 10.94 15.23 -1.78
N LYS A 89 9.99 15.34 -0.87
CA LYS A 89 10.21 15.16 0.57
C LYS A 89 9.66 13.81 1.01
N VAL A 90 10.52 12.93 1.56
CA VAL A 90 10.10 11.70 2.23
C VAL A 90 10.55 11.74 3.68
N LEU A 91 9.57 11.61 4.58
CA LEU A 91 9.78 11.53 6.03
C LEU A 91 10.00 10.07 6.44
N LYS A 92 10.86 9.86 7.45
CA LYS A 92 10.97 8.56 8.10
C LYS A 92 9.88 8.43 9.15
N GLY A 93 9.07 7.36 9.08
CA GLY A 93 8.00 7.12 10.03
C GLY A 93 7.10 5.96 9.64
N VAL A 94 6.09 5.71 10.46
CA VAL A 94 5.08 4.66 10.28
C VAL A 94 3.69 5.28 10.30
N GLY A 95 2.71 4.60 9.71
CA GLY A 95 1.34 5.09 9.60
C GLY A 95 0.63 5.22 10.95
N GLU A 96 1.06 4.43 11.94
CA GLU A 96 0.53 4.42 13.30
C GLU A 96 0.91 5.65 14.14
N ASN A 97 1.87 6.46 13.67
CA ASN A 97 2.33 7.68 14.34
C ASN A 97 2.87 8.67 13.32
N LEU A 98 1.98 9.49 12.77
CA LEU A 98 2.34 10.45 11.72
C LEU A 98 3.04 11.68 12.32
N PRO A 99 4.27 12.03 11.86
CA PRO A 99 5.01 13.20 12.35
C PRO A 99 4.48 14.50 11.71
N LEU A 100 3.17 14.69 11.76
CA LEU A 100 2.46 15.80 11.13
C LEU A 100 1.44 16.38 12.12
N GLU A 101 1.16 17.66 11.96
CA GLU A 101 0.19 18.39 12.80
C GLU A 101 -1.25 17.97 12.48
N ASP A 102 -2.13 18.19 13.45
CA ASP A 102 -3.56 18.00 13.29
C ASP A 102 -4.10 18.87 12.16
N LYS A 103 -5.01 18.32 11.36
CA LYS A 103 -5.72 19.06 10.30
C LYS A 103 -4.79 19.81 9.34
N SER A 104 -3.64 19.20 9.02
CA SER A 104 -2.63 19.79 8.13
C SER A 104 -2.74 19.28 6.68
N LEU A 105 -3.43 18.16 6.44
CA LEU A 105 -3.49 17.50 5.13
C LEU A 105 -4.86 17.68 4.44
N ASP A 106 -4.83 17.92 3.14
CA ASP A 106 -6.01 17.90 2.26
C ASP A 106 -6.31 16.48 1.76
N GLY A 107 -5.29 15.60 1.71
CA GLY A 107 -5.45 14.20 1.33
C GLY A 107 -4.38 13.28 1.92
N VAL A 108 -4.75 12.01 2.09
CA VAL A 108 -3.85 10.92 2.44
C VAL A 108 -4.02 9.82 1.42
N PHE A 109 -2.91 9.27 0.94
CA PHE A 109 -2.84 8.10 0.07
C PHE A 109 -2.18 6.96 0.83
N ALA A 110 -2.77 5.77 0.75
CA ALA A 110 -2.21 4.52 1.27
C ALA A 110 -2.39 3.44 0.20
N GLU A 111 -1.38 3.30 -0.65
CA GLU A 111 -1.47 2.45 -1.84
C GLU A 111 -0.63 1.18 -1.66
N CYS A 112 -1.30 0.04 -1.40
CA CYS A 112 -0.72 -1.27 -1.10
C CYS A 112 0.15 -1.29 0.16
N THR A 113 -0.28 -0.58 1.21
CA THR A 113 0.50 -0.36 2.43
C THR A 113 -0.26 -0.64 3.73
N LEU A 114 -1.61 -0.49 3.78
CA LEU A 114 -2.39 -0.75 5.00
C LEU A 114 -2.26 -2.21 5.46
N SER A 115 -2.16 -3.15 4.52
CA SER A 115 -1.91 -4.58 4.78
C SER A 115 -0.53 -4.87 5.40
N LEU A 116 0.36 -3.89 5.47
CA LEU A 116 1.69 -3.99 6.09
C LEU A 116 1.75 -3.39 7.49
N MET A 117 0.72 -2.64 7.91
CA MET A 117 0.65 -1.98 9.19
C MET A 117 0.43 -2.99 10.33
N ASP A 118 0.98 -2.69 11.48
CA ASP A 118 0.88 -3.53 12.66
C ASP A 118 -0.43 -3.23 13.44
N ASP A 119 -0.91 -1.98 13.42
CA ASP A 119 -2.17 -1.54 14.03
C ASP A 119 -2.98 -0.63 13.09
N LEU A 120 -3.93 -1.24 12.38
CA LEU A 120 -4.80 -0.52 11.44
C LEU A 120 -5.66 0.55 12.14
N ASP A 121 -6.12 0.31 13.36
CA ASP A 121 -6.98 1.28 14.09
C ASP A 121 -6.20 2.55 14.41
N MET A 122 -4.94 2.44 14.83
CA MET A 122 -4.07 3.59 15.04
C MET A 122 -3.79 4.35 13.74
N VAL A 123 -3.57 3.65 12.62
CA VAL A 123 -3.38 4.31 11.30
C VAL A 123 -4.62 5.12 10.92
N LEU A 124 -5.82 4.56 11.09
CA LEU A 124 -7.06 5.26 10.77
C LEU A 124 -7.28 6.48 11.68
N GLU A 125 -6.92 6.40 12.96
CA GLU A 125 -6.95 7.51 13.90
C GLU A 125 -5.98 8.64 13.50
N GLU A 126 -4.76 8.30 13.13
CA GLU A 126 -3.76 9.25 12.67
C GLU A 126 -4.18 9.93 11.35
N CYS A 127 -4.74 9.18 10.41
CA CYS A 127 -5.32 9.76 9.20
C CYS A 127 -6.47 10.72 9.53
N MET A 128 -7.36 10.33 10.45
CA MET A 128 -8.43 11.22 10.91
C MET A 128 -7.90 12.46 11.62
N ARG A 129 -6.86 12.35 12.43
CA ARG A 129 -6.25 13.47 13.14
C ARG A 129 -5.64 14.48 12.17
N THR A 130 -4.83 13.99 11.23
CA THR A 130 -4.03 14.83 10.33
C THR A 130 -4.82 15.42 9.16
N LEU A 131 -5.89 14.77 8.70
CA LEU A 131 -6.74 15.31 7.66
C LEU A 131 -7.51 16.54 8.15
N LYS A 132 -7.61 17.54 7.29
CA LYS A 132 -8.55 18.66 7.42
C LYS A 132 -9.99 18.14 7.34
N LYS A 133 -10.96 18.94 7.77
CA LYS A 133 -12.36 18.68 7.46
C LYS A 133 -12.53 18.64 5.94
N ASP A 134 -13.36 17.71 5.46
CA ASP A 134 -13.59 17.45 4.04
C ASP A 134 -12.37 16.89 3.27
N GLY A 135 -11.25 16.58 3.95
CA GLY A 135 -10.07 15.96 3.37
C GLY A 135 -10.32 14.51 2.93
N TYR A 136 -9.50 14.02 2.00
CA TYR A 136 -9.70 12.73 1.35
C TYR A 136 -8.72 11.68 1.84
N PHE A 137 -9.21 10.44 1.95
CA PHE A 137 -8.38 9.27 2.19
C PHE A 137 -8.55 8.28 1.06
N VAL A 138 -7.48 8.06 0.30
CA VAL A 138 -7.40 7.14 -0.83
C VAL A 138 -6.69 5.87 -0.40
N ILE A 139 -7.30 4.73 -0.63
CA ILE A 139 -6.78 3.43 -0.25
C ILE A 139 -6.86 2.48 -1.45
N THR A 140 -5.74 1.87 -1.81
CA THR A 140 -5.73 0.67 -2.66
C THR A 140 -4.95 -0.42 -1.95
N ASP A 141 -5.48 -1.63 -1.86
CA ASP A 141 -4.76 -2.72 -1.18
C ASP A 141 -5.32 -4.10 -1.54
N VAL A 142 -4.63 -5.13 -1.08
CA VAL A 142 -5.05 -6.52 -1.19
C VAL A 142 -6.09 -6.87 -0.14
N TYR A 143 -7.06 -7.68 -0.51
CA TYR A 143 -8.06 -8.19 0.42
C TYR A 143 -8.38 -9.66 0.16
N ALA A 144 -8.88 -10.34 1.19
CA ALA A 144 -9.39 -11.70 1.05
C ALA A 144 -10.86 -11.65 0.63
N ARG A 145 -11.19 -12.23 -0.53
CA ARG A 145 -12.59 -12.43 -0.96
C ARG A 145 -13.28 -13.54 -0.17
N ARG A 146 -12.47 -14.33 0.55
CA ARG A 146 -12.92 -15.33 1.54
C ARG A 146 -12.18 -15.08 2.85
N PRO A 147 -12.64 -14.10 3.67
CA PRO A 147 -11.93 -13.66 4.86
C PRO A 147 -11.89 -14.70 5.99
N GLU A 148 -12.73 -15.74 5.94
CA GLU A 148 -12.73 -16.85 6.90
C GLU A 148 -11.39 -17.61 6.97
N TYR A 149 -10.55 -17.51 5.93
CA TYR A 149 -9.23 -18.15 5.88
C TYR A 149 -8.07 -17.23 6.32
N LEU A 150 -8.31 -15.96 6.64
CA LEU A 150 -7.25 -15.00 7.00
C LEU A 150 -6.41 -15.45 8.20
N ASN A 151 -7.05 -16.07 9.20
CA ASN A 151 -6.36 -16.52 10.40
C ASN A 151 -5.26 -17.56 10.10
N GLU A 152 -5.36 -18.27 8.98
CA GLU A 152 -4.35 -19.25 8.56
C GLU A 152 -3.04 -18.58 8.11
N LEU A 153 -3.04 -17.28 7.82
CA LEU A 153 -1.83 -16.52 7.50
C LEU A 153 -1.01 -16.11 8.72
N ASN A 154 -1.56 -16.21 9.93
CA ASN A 154 -0.91 -15.70 11.15
C ASN A 154 0.43 -16.37 11.47
N HIS A 155 0.62 -17.64 11.09
CA HIS A 155 1.86 -18.36 11.33
C HIS A 155 2.94 -18.15 10.25
N ILE A 156 2.59 -17.48 9.15
CA ILE A 156 3.55 -17.13 8.10
C ILE A 156 4.49 -16.03 8.60
N LYS A 157 5.79 -16.30 8.57
CA LYS A 157 6.80 -15.45 9.23
C LYS A 157 7.27 -14.24 8.42
N PHE A 158 7.16 -14.27 7.08
CA PHE A 158 7.65 -13.16 6.27
C PHE A 158 6.59 -12.05 6.14
N LYS A 159 7.03 -10.79 6.24
CA LYS A 159 6.16 -9.62 6.12
C LYS A 159 5.90 -9.33 4.62
N SER A 160 4.63 -9.34 4.21
CA SER A 160 4.20 -8.96 2.87
C SER A 160 2.74 -8.50 2.91
N CYS A 161 2.32 -7.70 1.94
CA CYS A 161 0.91 -7.29 1.82
C CYS A 161 -0.04 -8.49 1.74
N LEU A 162 0.36 -9.58 1.07
CA LEU A 162 -0.45 -10.79 0.97
C LEU A 162 -0.62 -11.53 2.31
N ARG A 163 0.35 -11.43 3.22
CA ARG A 163 0.19 -11.97 4.58
C ARG A 163 -0.80 -11.15 5.40
N GLY A 164 -0.77 -9.85 5.26
CA GLY A 164 -1.63 -8.92 5.98
C GLY A 164 -2.91 -8.55 5.23
N MET A 165 -3.38 -9.39 4.29
CA MET A 165 -4.59 -9.12 3.52
C MET A 165 -5.74 -8.67 4.42
N LEU A 166 -6.48 -7.67 3.94
CA LEU A 166 -7.57 -7.06 4.68
C LEU A 166 -8.89 -7.85 4.51
N ASN A 167 -9.75 -7.76 5.52
CA ASN A 167 -11.18 -8.02 5.35
C ASN A 167 -11.83 -6.70 4.93
N LEU A 168 -12.30 -6.64 3.68
CA LEU A 168 -12.82 -5.40 3.08
C LEU A 168 -14.06 -4.87 3.80
N GLU A 169 -14.97 -5.76 4.21
CA GLU A 169 -16.19 -5.36 4.95
C GLU A 169 -15.83 -4.74 6.30
N ASN A 170 -14.92 -5.37 7.03
CA ASN A 170 -14.44 -4.85 8.32
C ASN A 170 -13.72 -3.51 8.15
N LEU A 171 -12.91 -3.34 7.10
CA LEU A 171 -12.26 -2.06 6.80
C LEU A 171 -13.29 -0.96 6.57
N VAL A 172 -14.32 -1.22 5.76
CA VAL A 172 -15.39 -0.24 5.49
C VAL A 172 -16.15 0.13 6.77
N LEU A 173 -16.44 -0.86 7.65
CA LEU A 173 -17.06 -0.60 8.94
C LEU A 173 -16.17 0.26 9.85
N LYS A 174 -14.87 -0.04 9.92
CA LYS A 174 -13.90 0.75 10.69
C LYS A 174 -13.80 2.19 10.16
N LEU A 175 -13.68 2.39 8.86
CA LEU A 175 -13.64 3.71 8.25
C LEU A 175 -14.88 4.54 8.66
N LYS A 176 -16.07 3.98 8.52
CA LYS A 176 -17.31 4.65 8.93
C LYS A 176 -17.36 4.96 10.43
N SER A 177 -16.93 4.02 11.28
CA SER A 177 -16.93 4.23 12.73
C SER A 177 -15.95 5.31 13.19
N LYS A 178 -14.90 5.58 12.39
CA LYS A 178 -13.91 6.65 12.66
C LYS A 178 -14.34 8.02 12.09
N GLY A 179 -15.47 8.13 11.38
CA GLY A 179 -15.97 9.38 10.80
C GLY A 179 -15.57 9.63 9.35
N PHE A 180 -15.31 8.56 8.60
CA PHE A 180 -15.12 8.65 7.17
C PHE A 180 -16.40 8.29 6.40
N SER A 181 -16.79 9.14 5.46
CA SER A 181 -17.79 8.82 4.44
C SER A 181 -17.12 8.15 3.25
N VAL A 182 -17.50 6.90 2.95
CA VAL A 182 -16.99 6.16 1.78
C VAL A 182 -17.69 6.66 0.52
N LEU A 183 -16.95 7.32 -0.36
CA LEU A 183 -17.45 7.86 -1.62
C LEU A 183 -17.43 6.81 -2.74
N VAL A 184 -16.38 6.01 -2.77
CA VAL A 184 -16.13 4.97 -3.78
C VAL A 184 -15.58 3.73 -3.11
N SER A 185 -16.05 2.58 -3.56
CA SER A 185 -15.50 1.26 -3.21
C SER A 185 -15.60 0.35 -4.43
N GLU A 186 -14.47 -0.02 -5.02
CA GLU A 186 -14.40 -0.76 -6.28
C GLU A 186 -13.49 -1.98 -6.16
N ASP A 187 -13.93 -3.10 -6.76
CA ASP A 187 -13.06 -4.26 -6.99
C ASP A 187 -12.12 -3.96 -8.17
N GLN A 188 -10.83 -4.02 -7.91
CA GLN A 188 -9.74 -3.82 -8.87
C GLN A 188 -8.90 -5.09 -9.04
N THR A 189 -9.48 -6.26 -8.77
CA THR A 189 -8.80 -7.57 -8.83
C THR A 189 -8.18 -7.83 -10.21
N GLU A 190 -8.73 -7.25 -11.27
CA GLU A 190 -8.15 -7.38 -12.61
C GLU A 190 -6.76 -6.75 -12.70
N CYS A 191 -6.51 -5.63 -12.03
CA CYS A 191 -5.17 -5.03 -11.94
C CYS A 191 -4.16 -5.98 -11.27
N LEU A 192 -4.59 -6.69 -10.22
CA LEU A 192 -3.76 -7.71 -9.57
C LEU A 192 -3.48 -8.90 -10.50
N ARG A 193 -4.46 -9.35 -11.29
CA ARG A 193 -4.26 -10.42 -12.28
C ARG A 193 -3.25 -10.02 -13.34
N GLN A 194 -3.36 -8.81 -13.88
CA GLN A 194 -2.43 -8.29 -14.89
C GLN A 194 -1.00 -8.23 -14.33
N LEU A 195 -0.82 -7.76 -13.09
CA LEU A 195 0.48 -7.77 -12.44
C LEU A 195 1.01 -9.20 -12.25
N THR A 196 0.17 -10.12 -11.80
CA THR A 196 0.52 -11.54 -11.62
C THR A 196 0.98 -12.16 -12.95
N VAL A 197 0.26 -11.89 -14.03
CA VAL A 197 0.64 -12.35 -15.38
C VAL A 197 2.00 -11.80 -15.80
N LYS A 198 2.25 -10.50 -15.62
CA LYS A 198 3.57 -9.88 -15.88
C LYS A 198 4.71 -10.56 -15.11
N LEU A 199 4.47 -10.85 -13.81
CA LEU A 199 5.44 -11.55 -12.97
C LEU A 199 5.70 -12.98 -13.45
N ILE A 200 4.65 -13.73 -13.84
CA ILE A 200 4.79 -15.09 -14.40
C ILE A 200 5.61 -15.05 -15.69
N PHE A 201 5.33 -14.13 -16.60
CA PHE A 201 6.12 -13.97 -17.84
C PHE A 201 7.60 -13.65 -17.54
N LYS A 202 7.87 -12.83 -16.54
CA LYS A 202 9.25 -12.43 -16.21
C LYS A 202 10.04 -13.52 -15.47
N PHE A 203 9.39 -14.27 -14.58
CA PHE A 203 10.06 -15.23 -13.68
C PHE A 203 9.77 -16.69 -14.00
N GLY A 204 8.86 -16.99 -14.93
CA GLY A 204 8.41 -18.34 -15.28
C GLY A 204 7.27 -18.84 -14.40
N SER A 205 7.25 -18.53 -13.10
CA SER A 205 6.12 -18.83 -12.19
C SER A 205 6.13 -17.92 -10.97
N MET A 206 4.97 -17.81 -10.30
CA MET A 206 4.86 -17.13 -9.02
C MET A 206 5.70 -17.81 -7.92
N GLY A 207 5.87 -19.12 -7.96
CA GLY A 207 6.73 -19.84 -7.03
C GLY A 207 8.19 -19.44 -7.13
N ILE A 208 8.72 -19.34 -8.35
CA ILE A 208 10.09 -18.88 -8.59
C ILE A 208 10.24 -17.41 -8.15
N PHE A 209 9.27 -16.57 -8.45
CA PHE A 209 9.25 -15.19 -7.98
C PHE A 209 9.35 -15.10 -6.46
N TRP A 210 8.45 -15.78 -5.72
CA TRP A 210 8.46 -15.76 -4.26
C TRP A 210 9.78 -16.29 -3.67
N ASN A 211 10.31 -17.39 -4.20
CA ASN A 211 11.59 -17.93 -3.74
C ASN A 211 12.76 -16.94 -3.92
N LYS A 212 12.73 -16.16 -5.01
CA LYS A 212 13.78 -15.16 -5.26
C LYS A 212 13.73 -13.95 -4.34
N ILE A 213 12.52 -13.49 -3.98
CA ILE A 213 12.38 -12.26 -3.16
C ILE A 213 12.36 -12.52 -1.66
N SER A 214 11.85 -13.67 -1.22
CA SER A 214 11.77 -14.01 0.22
C SER A 214 13.10 -14.47 0.81
N GLY A 215 14.02 -14.96 -0.03
CA GLY A 215 15.27 -15.57 0.44
C GLY A 215 15.10 -16.78 1.35
N CYS A 216 13.86 -17.21 1.58
CA CYS A 216 13.50 -18.31 2.50
C CYS A 216 12.90 -19.46 1.68
N SER A 217 13.53 -20.62 1.75
CA SER A 217 13.09 -21.85 1.07
C SER A 217 11.98 -22.63 1.83
N GLY A 218 11.41 -22.07 2.88
CA GLY A 218 10.40 -22.73 3.72
C GLY A 218 8.98 -22.19 3.55
N ASN A 219 7.99 -23.10 3.48
CA ASN A 219 6.52 -22.85 3.49
C ASN A 219 5.92 -22.09 2.30
N THR A 220 6.58 -22.01 1.16
CA THR A 220 6.00 -21.34 -0.02
C THR A 220 4.78 -22.07 -0.58
N GLU A 221 4.71 -23.39 -0.50
CA GLU A 221 3.55 -24.17 -0.98
C GLU A 221 2.33 -23.99 -0.07
N GLU A 222 2.51 -24.10 1.24
CA GLU A 222 1.46 -23.82 2.22
C GLU A 222 0.90 -22.40 2.07
N PHE A 223 1.77 -21.41 1.94
CA PHE A 223 1.37 -20.03 1.70
C PHE A 223 0.52 -19.88 0.42
N LYS A 224 0.94 -20.49 -0.68
CA LYS A 224 0.16 -20.49 -1.94
C LYS A 224 -1.20 -21.12 -1.77
N GLU A 225 -1.28 -22.24 -1.02
CA GLU A 225 -2.53 -22.92 -0.76
C GLU A 225 -3.50 -22.05 0.03
N ILE A 226 -3.01 -21.38 1.09
CA ILE A 226 -3.81 -20.42 1.88
C ILE A 226 -4.28 -19.26 0.99
N LEU A 227 -3.40 -18.65 0.17
CA LEU A 227 -3.76 -17.58 -0.75
C LEU A 227 -4.85 -18.02 -1.74
N SER A 228 -4.76 -19.25 -2.24
CA SER A 228 -5.79 -19.82 -3.13
C SER A 228 -7.14 -19.94 -2.44
N ARG A 229 -7.18 -20.32 -1.16
CA ARG A 229 -8.40 -20.37 -0.35
C ARG A 229 -8.96 -19.00 -0.04
N CYS A 230 -8.11 -18.04 0.33
CA CYS A 230 -8.50 -16.64 0.56
C CYS A 230 -9.08 -15.97 -0.68
N LYS A 231 -8.75 -16.43 -1.89
CA LYS A 231 -9.11 -15.82 -3.19
C LYS A 231 -8.74 -14.34 -3.22
N VAL A 232 -7.43 -14.08 -3.25
CA VAL A 232 -6.87 -12.71 -3.21
C VAL A 232 -7.55 -11.79 -4.21
N GLY A 233 -8.01 -10.63 -3.73
CA GLY A 233 -8.53 -9.52 -4.52
C GLY A 233 -7.70 -8.27 -4.30
N TYR A 234 -8.03 -7.23 -5.07
CA TYR A 234 -7.48 -5.89 -4.94
C TYR A 234 -8.61 -4.88 -5.01
N PHE A 235 -8.54 -3.81 -4.22
CA PHE A 235 -9.62 -2.83 -4.16
C PHE A 235 -9.10 -1.39 -4.27
N LEU A 236 -10.00 -0.49 -4.63
CA LEU A 236 -9.85 0.95 -4.51
C LEU A 236 -10.99 1.48 -3.62
N ILE A 237 -10.64 2.21 -2.58
CA ILE A 237 -11.57 2.99 -1.77
C ILE A 237 -11.14 4.45 -1.78
N VAL A 238 -12.11 5.35 -1.94
CA VAL A 238 -11.94 6.78 -1.71
C VAL A 238 -12.93 7.19 -0.62
N CYS A 239 -12.39 7.76 0.45
CA CYS A 239 -13.18 8.28 1.57
C CYS A 239 -13.01 9.79 1.70
N LYS A 240 -13.96 10.40 2.39
CA LYS A 240 -13.93 11.80 2.80
C LYS A 240 -14.09 11.87 4.31
N LYS A 241 -13.31 12.71 4.97
CA LYS A 241 -13.49 13.03 6.39
C LYS A 241 -14.70 13.92 6.59
N ASP A 242 -15.63 13.53 7.46
CA ASP A 242 -16.86 14.26 7.80
C ASP A 242 -16.60 15.52 8.64
#